data_59dc3190e0d9821c27e09d4e293d63af
#
_entry.id   59dc3190e0d9821c27e09d4e293d63af
#
_cell.length_a   1.000
_cell.length_b   1.000
_cell.length_c   1.000
_cell.angle_alpha   90.00
_cell.angle_beta   90.00
_cell.angle_gamma   90.00
#
_symmetry.space_group_name_H-M   'P 1'
#
loop_
_entity.id
_entity.type
_entity.pdbx_description
1 polymer ?
#
loop_
_entity_poly.entity_id
_entity_poly.type
_entity_poly.pdbx_seq_one_letter_code
_entity_poly.pdbx_strand_id
1 'polypeptide(L)'
;ELLSKLESVHFEIIDFEDTKITAEELQLISNMAMDRELITQALALRTQAKVSLRQALNEIYVPKKVSFEEIFKDELNIKNISYTPANYSTEIANEDRSIVLDLHLTQELIDDGKVREFIRKVQDLRKASKLNVEDKITLIYATGDISADLINENKDQLAKKLNATDFVLGDETKISLNS
;
A
#
# COMPACT_ATOMS: atom_id res chain seq x y z
N GLU A 1 30.44 10.25 40.12
CA GLU A 1 29.15 10.46 40.84
C GLU A 1 28.02 11.00 39.95
N LEU A 2 28.29 11.45 38.72
CA LEU A 2 27.28 11.97 37.77
C LEU A 2 26.79 10.92 36.74
N LEU A 3 27.43 9.76 36.65
CA LEU A 3 27.07 8.72 35.67
C LEU A 3 26.14 7.62 36.20
N SER A 4 25.79 7.68 37.49
CA SER A 4 24.86 6.70 38.09
C SER A 4 23.39 7.10 38.04
N LYS A 5 23.04 8.21 37.38
CA LYS A 5 21.67 8.73 37.25
C LYS A 5 21.16 8.81 35.81
N LEU A 6 21.79 8.15 34.87
CA LEU A 6 21.18 7.91 33.56
C LEU A 6 20.32 6.66 33.66
N GLU A 7 19.21 6.76 34.38
CA GLU A 7 18.09 5.86 34.16
C GLU A 7 17.64 6.05 32.72
N SER A 8 17.64 4.93 31.99
CA SER A 8 17.21 4.92 30.58
C SER A 8 15.82 5.56 30.48
N VAL A 9 15.60 6.42 29.51
CA VAL A 9 14.29 7.04 29.20
C VAL A 9 13.16 6.00 29.09
N HIS A 10 13.51 4.72 28.93
CA HIS A 10 12.57 3.59 28.91
C HIS A 10 12.01 3.21 30.29
N PHE A 11 12.54 3.77 31.38
CA PHE A 11 12.07 3.56 32.74
C PHE A 11 11.39 4.78 33.37
N GLU A 12 11.24 5.88 32.65
CA GLU A 12 10.27 6.89 33.07
C GLU A 12 8.88 6.24 32.97
N ILE A 13 8.33 5.93 34.13
CA ILE A 13 6.92 5.59 34.26
C ILE A 13 6.19 6.88 33.90
N ILE A 14 5.70 6.95 32.65
CA ILE A 14 4.74 7.96 32.25
C ILE A 14 3.51 7.67 33.09
N ASP A 15 3.27 8.50 34.09
CA ASP A 15 2.09 8.39 34.93
C ASP A 15 0.87 8.76 34.10
N PHE A 16 0.15 7.74 33.60
CA PHE A 16 -1.09 7.92 32.84
C PHE A 16 -2.30 8.17 33.73
N GLU A 17 -2.09 8.44 35.04
CA GLU A 17 -3.19 8.53 36.01
C GLU A 17 -4.23 9.61 35.71
N ASP A 18 -3.97 10.57 34.81
CA ASP A 18 -4.91 11.67 34.50
C ASP A 18 -5.42 11.75 33.06
N THR A 19 -5.07 10.82 32.18
CA THR A 19 -5.67 10.78 30.84
C THR A 19 -7.01 10.06 30.88
N LYS A 20 -8.05 10.78 31.28
CA LYS A 20 -9.44 10.30 31.13
C LYS A 20 -9.74 10.24 29.64
N ILE A 21 -9.78 9.03 29.09
CA ILE A 21 -10.23 8.77 27.73
C ILE A 21 -11.67 9.30 27.62
N THR A 22 -11.91 10.20 26.73
CA THR A 22 -13.24 10.77 26.46
C THR A 22 -14.15 9.75 25.78
N ALA A 23 -15.45 9.97 25.84
CA ALA A 23 -16.41 9.13 25.12
C ALA A 23 -16.17 9.15 23.60
N GLU A 24 -15.71 10.27 23.06
CA GLU A 24 -15.36 10.44 21.65
C GLU A 24 -14.13 9.61 21.28
N GLU A 25 -13.09 9.60 22.10
CA GLU A 25 -11.90 8.78 21.90
C GLU A 25 -12.24 7.28 22.00
N LEU A 26 -13.09 6.87 22.93
CA LEU A 26 -13.57 5.50 23.02
C LEU A 26 -14.34 5.08 21.76
N GLN A 27 -15.19 5.96 21.24
CA GLN A 27 -15.90 5.72 19.99
C GLN A 27 -14.94 5.59 18.79
N LEU A 28 -13.92 6.45 18.75
CA LEU A 28 -12.88 6.39 17.70
C LEU A 28 -12.13 5.05 17.74
N ILE A 29 -11.71 4.61 18.92
CA ILE A 29 -11.03 3.33 19.13
C ILE A 29 -11.95 2.17 18.70
N SER A 30 -13.22 2.21 19.07
CA SER A 30 -14.22 1.19 18.69
C SER A 30 -14.40 1.13 17.17
N ASN A 31 -14.53 2.30 16.51
CA ASN A 31 -14.65 2.39 15.07
C ASN A 31 -13.42 1.81 14.37
N MET A 32 -12.22 2.17 14.84
CA MET A 32 -10.97 1.63 14.31
C MET A 32 -10.87 0.11 14.47
N ALA A 33 -11.35 -0.44 15.59
CA ALA A 33 -11.37 -1.88 15.81
C ALA A 33 -12.29 -2.59 14.82
N MET A 34 -13.46 -2.03 14.53
CA MET A 34 -14.39 -2.57 13.52
C MET A 34 -13.79 -2.52 12.11
N ASP A 35 -13.19 -1.41 11.73
CA ASP A 35 -12.55 -1.28 10.41
C ASP A 35 -11.40 -2.28 10.25
N ARG A 36 -10.57 -2.49 11.28
CA ARG A 36 -9.50 -3.50 11.29
C ARG A 36 -10.02 -4.93 11.13
N GLU A 37 -11.14 -5.25 11.77
CA GLU A 37 -11.77 -6.56 11.61
C GLU A 37 -12.18 -6.80 10.16
N LEU A 38 -12.85 -5.84 9.52
CA LEU A 38 -13.22 -5.90 8.10
C LEU A 38 -11.98 -6.02 7.19
N ILE A 39 -10.92 -5.26 7.47
CA ILE A 39 -9.65 -5.35 6.74
C ILE A 39 -9.07 -6.77 6.85
N THR A 40 -9.02 -7.32 8.05
CA THR A 40 -8.49 -8.67 8.30
C THR A 40 -9.24 -9.74 7.50
N GLN A 41 -10.56 -9.67 7.49
CA GLN A 41 -11.40 -10.60 6.73
C GLN A 41 -11.21 -10.41 5.21
N ALA A 42 -11.14 -9.18 4.72
CA ALA A 42 -10.88 -8.90 3.31
C ALA A 42 -9.49 -9.37 2.84
N LEU A 43 -8.46 -9.23 3.69
CA LEU A 43 -7.12 -9.76 3.41
C LEU A 43 -7.09 -11.29 3.36
N ALA A 44 -7.88 -11.96 4.21
CA ALA A 44 -8.05 -13.41 4.16
C ALA A 44 -8.70 -13.84 2.82
N LEU A 45 -9.72 -13.14 2.35
CA LEU A 45 -10.35 -13.39 1.05
C LEU A 45 -9.36 -13.17 -0.11
N ARG A 46 -8.55 -12.12 -0.08
CA ARG A 46 -7.50 -11.91 -1.09
C ARG A 46 -6.50 -13.08 -1.13
N THR A 47 -6.12 -13.57 0.05
CA THR A 47 -5.21 -14.72 0.18
C THR A 47 -5.84 -16.00 -0.39
N GLN A 48 -7.10 -16.25 -0.09
CA GLN A 48 -7.87 -17.38 -0.62
C GLN A 48 -8.00 -17.29 -2.15
N ALA A 49 -8.24 -16.10 -2.69
CA ALA A 49 -8.29 -15.83 -4.13
C ALA A 49 -6.90 -15.86 -4.80
N LYS A 50 -5.80 -15.97 -4.04
CA LYS A 50 -4.42 -15.87 -4.52
C LYS A 50 -4.11 -14.55 -5.23
N VAL A 51 -4.79 -13.47 -4.84
CA VAL A 51 -4.56 -12.13 -5.36
C VAL A 51 -3.60 -11.37 -4.46
N SER A 52 -2.45 -11.00 -5.01
CA SER A 52 -1.44 -10.21 -4.28
C SER A 52 -2.01 -8.88 -3.82
N LEU A 53 -1.62 -8.42 -2.62
CA LEU A 53 -1.98 -7.09 -2.13
C LEU A 53 -1.47 -5.97 -3.04
N ARG A 54 -0.42 -6.21 -3.82
CA ARG A 54 0.11 -5.24 -4.81
C ARG A 54 -0.81 -5.05 -6.01
N GLN A 55 -1.63 -6.05 -6.33
CA GLN A 55 -2.64 -5.94 -7.36
C GLN A 55 -3.80 -5.12 -6.81
N ALA A 56 -4.03 -3.93 -7.36
CA ALA A 56 -5.20 -3.15 -7.01
C ALA A 56 -6.47 -3.88 -7.48
N LEU A 57 -7.53 -3.81 -6.67
CA LEU A 57 -8.86 -4.26 -7.04
C LEU A 57 -9.77 -3.05 -7.21
N ASN A 58 -10.82 -3.21 -8.02
CA ASN A 58 -11.73 -2.13 -8.30
C ASN A 58 -12.62 -1.81 -7.09
N GLU A 59 -13.26 -2.83 -6.53
CA GLU A 59 -14.31 -2.59 -5.53
C GLU A 59 -14.39 -3.70 -4.48
N ILE A 60 -14.82 -3.31 -3.28
CA ILE A 60 -15.24 -4.19 -2.21
C ILE A 60 -16.65 -3.78 -1.75
N TYR A 61 -17.51 -4.76 -1.55
CA TYR A 61 -18.74 -4.56 -0.78
C TYR A 61 -18.50 -4.87 0.69
N VAL A 62 -18.99 -3.99 1.57
CA VAL A 62 -19.05 -4.15 3.02
C VAL A 62 -20.40 -3.70 3.55
N PRO A 63 -20.98 -4.36 4.59
CA PRO A 63 -22.38 -4.12 5.01
C PRO A 63 -22.56 -2.84 5.80
N LYS A 64 -21.49 -2.27 6.33
CA LYS A 64 -21.52 -1.07 7.18
C LYS A 64 -20.52 -0.05 6.67
N LYS A 65 -20.88 1.22 6.87
CA LYS A 65 -19.99 2.33 6.54
C LYS A 65 -18.70 2.24 7.34
N VAL A 66 -17.58 2.27 6.64
CA VAL A 66 -16.22 2.31 7.19
C VAL A 66 -15.97 3.73 7.72
N SER A 67 -15.34 3.83 8.87
CA SER A 67 -15.07 5.13 9.52
C SER A 67 -13.85 5.83 8.93
N PHE A 68 -12.85 5.05 8.50
CA PHE A 68 -11.58 5.54 7.97
C PHE A 68 -11.38 5.03 6.53
N GLU A 69 -12.22 5.54 5.60
CA GLU A 69 -12.28 5.04 4.21
C GLU A 69 -10.93 5.08 3.47
N GLU A 70 -10.14 6.15 3.65
CA GLU A 70 -8.83 6.26 3.00
C GLU A 70 -7.86 5.19 3.50
N ILE A 71 -7.78 5.01 4.83
CA ILE A 71 -6.94 3.96 5.43
C ILE A 71 -7.40 2.59 4.98
N PHE A 72 -8.71 2.36 4.97
CA PHE A 72 -9.31 1.10 4.54
C PHE A 72 -8.97 0.75 3.09
N LYS A 73 -9.07 1.75 2.18
CA LYS A 73 -8.71 1.59 0.77
C LYS A 73 -7.22 1.33 0.59
N ASP A 74 -6.38 2.05 1.30
CA ASP A 74 -4.93 1.92 1.22
C ASP A 74 -4.46 0.56 1.73
N GLU A 75 -4.95 0.11 2.89
CA GLU A 75 -4.59 -1.19 3.48
C GLU A 75 -5.01 -2.37 2.60
N LEU A 76 -6.13 -2.26 1.92
CA LEU A 76 -6.65 -3.29 1.02
C LEU A 76 -6.23 -3.12 -0.44
N ASN A 77 -5.60 -1.99 -0.80
CA ASN A 77 -5.31 -1.60 -2.17
C ASN A 77 -6.54 -1.72 -3.09
N ILE A 78 -7.61 -1.01 -2.72
CA ILE A 78 -8.91 -1.01 -3.39
C ILE A 78 -9.28 0.41 -3.81
N LYS A 79 -9.86 0.59 -5.02
CA LYS A 79 -10.26 1.91 -5.51
C LYS A 79 -11.57 2.39 -4.88
N ASN A 80 -12.56 1.50 -4.73
CA ASN A 80 -13.92 1.86 -4.32
C ASN A 80 -14.44 0.95 -3.19
N ILE A 81 -15.32 1.52 -2.37
CA ILE A 81 -16.08 0.79 -1.35
C ILE A 81 -17.56 0.93 -1.68
N SER A 82 -18.25 -0.19 -1.81
CA SER A 82 -19.72 -0.26 -1.95
C SER A 82 -20.36 -0.63 -0.62
N TYR A 83 -21.45 0.04 -0.30
CA TYR A 83 -22.29 -0.27 0.87
C TYR A 83 -23.63 -0.89 0.45
N THR A 84 -23.80 -1.08 -0.84
CA THR A 84 -24.98 -1.77 -1.42
C THR A 84 -24.54 -3.16 -1.85
N PRO A 85 -25.29 -4.24 -1.48
CA PRO A 85 -24.97 -5.59 -1.92
C PRO A 85 -24.78 -5.65 -3.44
N ALA A 86 -23.63 -6.15 -3.84
CA ALA A 86 -23.26 -6.27 -5.25
C ALA A 86 -22.99 -7.73 -5.60
N ASN A 87 -23.26 -8.09 -6.85
CA ASN A 87 -22.83 -9.35 -7.44
C ASN A 87 -21.90 -9.02 -8.61
N TYR A 88 -20.65 -9.40 -8.48
CA TYR A 88 -19.65 -9.15 -9.53
C TYR A 88 -19.53 -10.37 -10.46
N SER A 89 -19.10 -10.15 -11.68
CA SER A 89 -18.93 -11.25 -12.65
C SER A 89 -17.82 -12.23 -12.22
N THR A 90 -16.83 -11.75 -11.50
CA THR A 90 -15.76 -12.55 -10.90
C THR A 90 -15.54 -12.02 -9.50
N GLU A 91 -15.85 -12.84 -8.50
CA GLU A 91 -15.82 -12.40 -7.10
C GLU A 91 -15.34 -13.49 -6.15
N ILE A 92 -14.95 -13.05 -4.95
CA ILE A 92 -14.85 -13.91 -3.78
C ILE A 92 -15.55 -13.25 -2.60
N ALA A 93 -16.25 -14.06 -1.79
CA ALA A 93 -16.99 -13.60 -0.64
C ALA A 93 -16.69 -14.50 0.57
N ASN A 94 -16.91 -13.96 1.78
CA ASN A 94 -17.00 -14.77 2.98
C ASN A 94 -18.33 -15.57 3.01
N GLU A 95 -18.46 -16.48 3.96
CA GLU A 95 -19.58 -17.45 3.99
C GLU A 95 -20.96 -16.77 4.03
N ASP A 96 -21.12 -15.70 4.78
CA ASP A 96 -22.37 -14.95 4.92
C ASP A 96 -22.54 -13.83 3.88
N ARG A 97 -21.59 -13.70 2.95
CA ARG A 97 -21.53 -12.64 1.93
C ARG A 97 -21.59 -11.22 2.50
N SER A 98 -21.18 -11.03 3.74
CA SER A 98 -21.06 -9.69 4.32
C SER A 98 -19.86 -8.91 3.74
N ILE A 99 -18.89 -9.61 3.18
CA ILE A 99 -17.76 -9.00 2.45
C ILE A 99 -17.65 -9.69 1.09
N VAL A 100 -17.64 -8.89 0.02
CA VAL A 100 -17.47 -9.39 -1.35
C VAL A 100 -16.42 -8.56 -2.05
N LEU A 101 -15.37 -9.19 -2.58
CA LEU A 101 -14.33 -8.57 -3.39
C LEU A 101 -14.63 -8.76 -4.88
N ASP A 102 -14.60 -7.68 -5.64
CA ASP A 102 -14.57 -7.74 -7.09
C ASP A 102 -13.16 -8.16 -7.54
N LEU A 103 -13.07 -9.32 -8.19
CA LEU A 103 -11.82 -9.86 -8.73
C LEU A 103 -11.64 -9.57 -10.23
N HIS A 104 -12.57 -8.84 -10.85
CA HIS A 104 -12.44 -8.45 -12.24
C HIS A 104 -11.30 -7.44 -12.40
N LEU A 105 -10.29 -7.81 -13.16
CA LEU A 105 -9.13 -6.94 -13.44
C LEU A 105 -9.34 -6.23 -14.77
N THR A 106 -9.50 -4.92 -14.71
CA THR A 106 -9.43 -4.07 -15.91
C THR A 106 -7.98 -3.91 -16.36
N GLN A 107 -7.76 -3.53 -17.62
CA GLN A 107 -6.40 -3.26 -18.12
C GLN A 107 -5.70 -2.19 -17.28
N GLU A 108 -6.42 -1.14 -16.88
CA GLU A 108 -5.91 -0.09 -15.99
C GLU A 108 -5.38 -0.64 -14.65
N LEU A 109 -6.13 -1.55 -14.01
CA LEU A 109 -5.70 -2.18 -12.75
C LEU A 109 -4.47 -3.06 -12.92
N ILE A 110 -4.37 -3.75 -14.06
CA ILE A 110 -3.20 -4.56 -14.41
C ILE A 110 -1.99 -3.67 -14.60
N ASP A 111 -2.15 -2.56 -15.28
CA ASP A 111 -1.07 -1.62 -15.59
C ASP A 111 -0.61 -0.86 -14.33
N ASP A 112 -1.52 -0.44 -13.46
CA ASP A 112 -1.21 0.06 -12.12
C ASP A 112 -0.38 -0.96 -11.30
N GLY A 113 -0.74 -2.23 -11.38
CA GLY A 113 -0.01 -3.32 -10.74
C GLY A 113 1.43 -3.43 -11.25
N LYS A 114 1.63 -3.39 -12.57
CA LYS A 114 2.97 -3.42 -13.21
C LYS A 114 3.82 -2.23 -12.79
N VAL A 115 3.24 -1.02 -12.78
CA VAL A 115 3.95 0.19 -12.33
C VAL A 115 4.42 0.06 -10.89
N ARG A 116 3.58 -0.44 -9.98
CA ARG A 116 3.94 -0.65 -8.57
C ARG A 116 5.04 -1.72 -8.40
N GLU A 117 4.95 -2.81 -9.14
CA GLU A 117 5.98 -3.85 -9.14
C GLU A 117 7.31 -3.33 -9.66
N PHE A 118 7.29 -2.53 -10.71
CA PHE A 118 8.46 -1.88 -11.26
C PHE A 118 9.11 -0.91 -10.27
N ILE A 119 8.31 -0.05 -9.61
CA ILE A 119 8.81 0.84 -8.55
C ILE A 119 9.55 0.05 -7.49
N ARG A 120 8.97 -1.06 -7.02
CA ARG A 120 9.60 -1.90 -6.03
C ARG A 120 10.91 -2.50 -6.53
N LYS A 121 10.95 -3.03 -7.74
CA LYS A 121 12.16 -3.58 -8.36
C LYS A 121 13.28 -2.56 -8.34
N VAL A 122 12.99 -1.31 -8.73
CA VAL A 122 13.98 -0.23 -8.72
C VAL A 122 14.41 0.13 -7.29
N GLN A 123 13.50 0.14 -6.33
CA GLN A 123 13.85 0.38 -4.93
C GLN A 123 14.75 -0.72 -4.36
N ASP A 124 14.52 -1.98 -4.73
CA ASP A 124 15.40 -3.09 -4.34
C ASP A 124 16.79 -2.95 -5.00
N LEU A 125 16.88 -2.51 -6.26
CA LEU A 125 18.15 -2.18 -6.92
C LEU A 125 18.88 -1.03 -6.22
N ARG A 126 18.18 0.04 -5.82
CA ARG A 126 18.77 1.15 -5.03
C ARG A 126 19.38 0.65 -3.74
N LYS A 127 18.66 -0.21 -2.99
CA LYS A 127 19.18 -0.82 -1.75
C LYS A 127 20.43 -1.67 -2.01
N ALA A 128 20.39 -2.51 -3.03
CA ALA A 128 21.53 -3.37 -3.41
C ALA A 128 22.77 -2.53 -3.77
N SER A 129 22.56 -1.37 -4.40
CA SER A 129 23.60 -0.42 -4.76
C SER A 129 24.01 0.53 -3.61
N LYS A 130 23.43 0.36 -2.40
CA LYS A 130 23.67 1.20 -1.21
C LYS A 130 23.43 2.70 -1.45
N LEU A 131 22.47 3.04 -2.29
CA LEU A 131 22.11 4.43 -2.59
C LEU A 131 21.23 5.02 -1.50
N ASN A 132 21.44 6.32 -1.22
CA ASN A 132 20.56 7.10 -0.37
C ASN A 132 19.26 7.47 -1.11
N VAL A 133 18.23 7.83 -0.35
CA VAL A 133 16.94 8.24 -0.93
C VAL A 133 17.08 9.49 -1.82
N GLU A 134 18.01 10.38 -1.49
CA GLU A 134 18.24 11.64 -2.19
C GLU A 134 19.10 11.51 -3.46
N ASP A 135 19.79 10.38 -3.65
CA ASP A 135 20.65 10.16 -4.80
C ASP A 135 19.82 10.15 -6.09
N LYS A 136 20.17 11.00 -7.04
CA LYS A 136 19.53 11.05 -8.35
C LYS A 136 20.10 9.97 -9.26
N ILE A 137 19.20 9.28 -9.97
CA ILE A 137 19.57 8.18 -10.86
C ILE A 137 19.07 8.40 -12.28
N THR A 138 19.80 7.86 -13.25
CA THR A 138 19.27 7.49 -14.56
C THR A 138 18.81 6.05 -14.50
N LEU A 139 17.56 5.80 -14.85
CA LEU A 139 16.95 4.47 -14.85
C LEU A 139 16.97 3.88 -16.25
N ILE A 140 17.70 2.80 -16.42
CA ILE A 140 17.65 1.98 -17.63
C ILE A 140 16.62 0.89 -17.38
N TYR A 141 15.63 0.74 -18.24
CA TYR A 141 14.54 -0.23 -18.07
C TYR A 141 14.42 -1.18 -19.25
N ALA A 142 14.08 -2.44 -18.96
CA ALA A 142 13.80 -3.45 -19.97
C ALA A 142 12.29 -3.54 -20.24
N THR A 143 11.92 -3.75 -21.51
CA THR A 143 10.51 -3.91 -21.92
C THR A 143 9.83 -5.14 -21.30
N GLY A 144 10.59 -6.14 -20.87
CA GLY A 144 10.09 -7.29 -20.12
C GLY A 144 9.59 -6.96 -18.72
N ASP A 145 10.05 -5.87 -18.12
CA ASP A 145 9.65 -5.42 -16.80
C ASP A 145 8.50 -4.42 -16.85
N ILE A 146 8.59 -3.46 -17.77
CA ILE A 146 7.56 -2.43 -17.98
C ILE A 146 7.62 -1.92 -19.43
N SER A 147 6.46 -1.64 -20.02
CA SER A 147 6.41 -1.08 -21.38
C SER A 147 6.81 0.38 -21.42
N ALA A 148 7.31 0.84 -22.58
CA ALA A 148 7.66 2.24 -22.79
C ALA A 148 6.45 3.16 -22.63
N ASP A 149 5.26 2.71 -23.04
CA ASP A 149 4.01 3.48 -22.92
C ASP A 149 3.69 3.73 -21.44
N LEU A 150 3.76 2.69 -20.59
CA LEU A 150 3.53 2.85 -19.15
C LEU A 150 4.57 3.75 -18.47
N ILE A 151 5.83 3.71 -18.92
CA ILE A 151 6.85 4.66 -18.43
C ILE A 151 6.45 6.09 -18.82
N ASN A 152 6.05 6.33 -20.06
CA ASN A 152 5.70 7.67 -20.53
C ASN A 152 4.44 8.22 -19.85
N GLU A 153 3.41 7.41 -19.68
CA GLU A 153 2.17 7.77 -18.99
C GLU A 153 2.38 8.08 -17.50
N ASN A 154 3.33 7.40 -16.87
CA ASN A 154 3.59 7.54 -15.42
C ASN A 154 4.92 8.27 -15.11
N LYS A 155 5.51 8.97 -16.10
CA LYS A 155 6.86 9.53 -16.02
C LYS A 155 7.07 10.41 -14.78
N ASP A 156 6.18 11.35 -14.54
CA ASP A 156 6.29 12.29 -13.41
C ASP A 156 6.18 11.59 -12.05
N GLN A 157 5.28 10.63 -11.94
CA GLN A 157 5.11 9.83 -10.74
C GLN A 157 6.34 8.96 -10.46
N LEU A 158 6.86 8.29 -11.49
CA LEU A 158 8.04 7.45 -11.41
C LEU A 158 9.28 8.28 -11.08
N ALA A 159 9.48 9.43 -11.75
CA ALA A 159 10.58 10.35 -11.49
C ALA A 159 10.58 10.79 -10.01
N LYS A 160 9.42 11.17 -9.49
CA LYS A 160 9.28 11.61 -8.09
C LYS A 160 9.51 10.48 -7.09
N LYS A 161 8.89 9.29 -7.30
CA LYS A 161 8.99 8.15 -6.36
C LYS A 161 10.35 7.47 -6.36
N LEU A 162 11.06 7.49 -7.48
CA LEU A 162 12.34 6.82 -7.68
C LEU A 162 13.54 7.77 -7.61
N ASN A 163 13.30 9.08 -7.50
CA ASN A 163 14.30 10.13 -7.66
C ASN A 163 15.11 9.95 -8.94
N ALA A 164 14.41 9.60 -10.03
CA ALA A 164 15.01 9.39 -11.36
C ALA A 164 14.93 10.66 -12.19
N THR A 165 16.04 11.02 -12.81
CA THR A 165 16.12 12.20 -13.70
C THR A 165 15.88 11.84 -15.15
N ASP A 166 16.15 10.58 -15.51
CA ASP A 166 15.98 10.11 -16.87
C ASP A 166 15.61 8.62 -16.94
N PHE A 167 14.95 8.23 -18.04
CA PHE A 167 14.49 6.88 -18.33
C PHE A 167 14.99 6.45 -19.70
N VAL A 168 15.83 5.43 -19.75
CA VAL A 168 16.46 4.94 -20.97
C VAL A 168 16.06 3.49 -21.20
N LEU A 169 15.64 3.17 -22.43
CA LEU A 169 15.37 1.80 -22.81
C LEU A 169 16.68 0.99 -22.90
N GLY A 170 16.68 -0.22 -22.38
CA GLY A 170 17.81 -1.13 -22.42
C GLY A 170 17.39 -2.60 -22.38
N ASP A 171 18.37 -3.48 -22.40
CA ASP A 171 18.12 -4.93 -22.40
C ASP A 171 17.83 -5.46 -20.99
N GLU A 172 18.29 -4.74 -19.95
CA GLU A 172 18.16 -5.11 -18.56
C GLU A 172 17.82 -3.88 -17.71
N THR A 173 16.96 -4.07 -16.70
CA THR A 173 16.64 -2.98 -15.76
C THR A 173 17.78 -2.79 -14.76
N LYS A 174 18.42 -1.62 -14.81
CA LYS A 174 19.53 -1.21 -13.94
C LYS A 174 19.50 0.29 -13.68
N ILE A 175 20.24 0.70 -12.67
CA ILE A 175 20.38 2.10 -12.28
C ILE A 175 21.80 2.61 -12.49
N SER A 176 21.93 3.86 -12.89
CA SER A 176 23.18 4.59 -12.98
C SER A 176 23.09 5.84 -12.13
N LEU A 177 24.12 6.13 -11.34
CA LEU A 177 24.21 7.38 -10.60
C LEU A 177 24.49 8.53 -11.56
N ASN A 178 23.78 9.62 -11.39
CA ASN A 178 24.10 10.87 -12.04
C ASN A 178 25.17 11.57 -11.18
N SER A 179 26.37 11.65 -11.73
CA SER A 179 27.48 12.42 -11.15
C SER A 179 27.24 13.92 -11.27
#